data_f1826974c5abe83744326f78f6b68265
#
_entry.id   f1826974c5abe83744326f78f6b68265
#
_cell.length_a   1.000
_cell.length_b   1.000
_cell.length_c   1.000
_cell.angle_alpha   90.00
_cell.angle_beta   90.00
_cell.angle_gamma   90.00
#
_symmetry.space_group_name_H-M   'P 1'
#
loop_
_entity.id
_entity.type
_entity.pdbx_description
1 polymer ?
#
loop_
_entity_poly.entity_id
_entity_poly.type
_entity_poly.pdbx_seq_one_letter_code
_entity_poly.pdbx_strand_id
1 'polypeptide(L)'
;MMLDTDFIVWRTLEFADEIIAAHREEISDDIYPPLDFFAVKNHVIPDFSETVLPLNTAFLYVPDNDFKNFYTSQAIAFMKSAVDCDDYLKYMVFAEQRMLAMCANFTQTPVKTLLDKDSLHFPQSDFTHLWGAKQAMRDNSALRADFVEKCKARINRDFPEYSYIIERIKAASNK
;
A
#
# COMPACT_ATOMS: atom_id res chain seq x y z
N MET A 1 6.87 7.25 -6.70
CA MET A 1 6.85 6.18 -5.69
C MET A 1 6.24 6.73 -4.41
N MET A 2 5.36 5.97 -3.78
CA MET A 2 4.76 6.23 -2.47
C MET A 2 5.10 5.06 -1.55
N LEU A 3 5.26 5.34 -0.27
CA LEU A 3 5.60 4.34 0.74
C LEU A 3 4.93 4.73 2.06
N ASP A 4 4.09 3.87 2.59
CA ASP A 4 3.49 4.05 3.90
C ASP A 4 4.51 3.81 5.02
N THR A 5 4.26 4.43 6.16
CA THR A 5 5.17 4.35 7.32
C THR A 5 5.23 2.96 7.98
N ASP A 6 4.34 2.08 7.63
CA ASP A 6 4.26 0.70 8.11
C ASP A 6 4.69 -0.34 7.08
N PHE A 7 5.24 0.09 5.95
CA PHE A 7 5.84 -0.78 4.95
C PHE A 7 7.37 -0.63 4.96
N ILE A 8 8.08 -1.73 5.10
CA ILE A 8 9.54 -1.76 5.19
C ILE A 8 10.10 -2.52 4.00
N VAL A 9 11.08 -1.91 3.32
CA VAL A 9 11.81 -2.50 2.20
C VAL A 9 13.19 -2.93 2.70
N TRP A 10 13.52 -4.23 2.56
CA TRP A 10 14.75 -4.85 3.03
C TRP A 10 15.75 -5.16 1.91
N ARG A 11 15.47 -4.74 0.70
CA ARG A 11 16.38 -4.94 -0.44
C ARG A 11 16.35 -3.75 -1.39
N THR A 12 17.32 -3.69 -2.28
CA THR A 12 17.27 -2.76 -3.42
C THR A 12 16.12 -3.13 -4.35
N LEU A 13 15.41 -2.11 -4.84
CA LEU A 13 14.33 -2.25 -5.80
C LEU A 13 14.81 -1.85 -7.19
N GLU A 14 14.42 -2.63 -8.17
CA GLU A 14 14.55 -2.30 -9.58
C GLU A 14 13.16 -1.88 -10.08
N PHE A 15 13.11 -0.77 -10.77
CA PHE A 15 11.89 -0.22 -11.35
C PHE A 15 11.89 -0.45 -12.86
N ALA A 16 10.80 -1.04 -13.33
CA ALA A 16 10.54 -1.26 -14.75
C ALA A 16 9.29 -0.46 -15.18
N ASP A 17 8.86 -0.66 -16.41
CA ASP A 17 7.68 0.01 -16.98
C ASP A 17 6.36 -0.75 -16.58
N GLU A 18 6.27 -1.07 -15.30
CA GLU A 18 5.13 -1.75 -14.69
C GLU A 18 4.71 -1.06 -13.40
N ILE A 19 3.45 -1.21 -13.00
CA ILE A 19 2.99 -0.79 -11.68
C ILE A 19 3.53 -1.79 -10.65
N ILE A 20 4.08 -1.28 -9.54
CA ILE A 20 4.48 -2.12 -8.43
C ILE A 20 3.66 -1.71 -7.20
N ALA A 21 2.92 -2.66 -6.63
CA ALA A 21 2.10 -2.47 -5.43
C ALA A 21 2.53 -3.42 -4.31
N ALA A 22 2.11 -3.14 -3.07
CA ALA A 22 2.46 -3.98 -1.93
C ALA A 22 1.93 -5.41 -2.12
N HIS A 23 0.63 -5.59 -2.25
CA HIS A 23 -0.03 -6.87 -2.50
C HIS A 23 -1.43 -6.67 -3.09
N ARG A 24 -2.14 -7.76 -3.39
CA ARG A 24 -3.56 -7.70 -3.72
C ARG A 24 -4.42 -7.90 -2.48
N GLU A 25 -5.50 -7.13 -2.41
CA GLU A 25 -6.51 -7.24 -1.35
C GLU A 25 -7.69 -8.11 -1.82
N GLU A 26 -8.43 -8.65 -0.85
CA GLU A 26 -9.72 -9.27 -1.14
C GLU A 26 -10.81 -8.20 -1.30
N ILE A 27 -11.78 -8.47 -2.16
CA ILE A 27 -12.95 -7.60 -2.27
C ILE A 27 -13.82 -7.82 -1.04
N SER A 28 -14.12 -6.73 -0.35
CA SER A 28 -15.03 -6.69 0.80
C SER A 28 -15.91 -5.46 0.66
N ASP A 29 -17.21 -5.61 0.68
CA ASP A 29 -18.16 -4.50 0.52
C ASP A 29 -18.03 -3.46 1.64
N ASP A 30 -17.50 -3.86 2.79
CA ASP A 30 -17.25 -2.94 3.90
C ASP A 30 -16.09 -1.97 3.62
N ILE A 31 -15.07 -2.44 2.87
CA ILE A 31 -13.86 -1.67 2.55
C ILE A 31 -13.89 -1.19 1.10
N TYR A 32 -14.33 -2.05 0.20
CA TYR A 32 -14.35 -1.82 -1.24
C TYR A 32 -15.76 -1.99 -1.80
N PRO A 33 -16.70 -1.09 -1.46
CA PRO A 33 -18.06 -1.21 -1.95
C PRO A 33 -18.10 -1.14 -3.49
N PRO A 34 -19.16 -1.65 -4.12
CA PRO A 34 -19.34 -1.55 -5.56
C PRO A 34 -19.47 -0.09 -6.02
N LEU A 35 -19.26 0.16 -7.31
CA LEU A 35 -19.22 1.53 -7.84
C LEU A 35 -20.54 2.30 -7.64
N ASP A 36 -21.68 1.62 -7.69
CA ASP A 36 -23.01 2.20 -7.50
C ASP A 36 -23.21 2.75 -6.07
N PHE A 37 -22.48 2.22 -5.06
CA PHE A 37 -22.49 2.76 -3.70
C PHE A 37 -22.16 4.26 -3.67
N PHE A 38 -21.28 4.73 -4.55
CA PHE A 38 -20.79 6.10 -4.55
C PHE A 38 -21.72 7.09 -5.24
N ALA A 39 -22.86 6.64 -5.77
CA ALA A 39 -23.84 7.50 -6.48
C ALA A 39 -23.19 8.42 -7.53
N VAL A 40 -22.14 7.96 -8.17
CA VAL A 40 -21.39 8.72 -9.18
C VAL A 40 -22.31 8.98 -10.38
N LYS A 41 -22.64 10.25 -10.62
CA LYS A 41 -23.60 10.64 -11.65
C LYS A 41 -23.10 10.46 -13.07
N ASN A 42 -21.80 10.48 -13.27
CA ASN A 42 -21.17 10.25 -14.57
C ASN A 42 -20.15 9.14 -14.38
N HIS A 43 -20.38 8.01 -15.02
CA HIS A 43 -19.41 6.94 -15.05
C HIS A 43 -18.10 7.47 -15.62
N VAL A 44 -17.11 7.53 -14.75
CA VAL A 44 -15.79 8.01 -15.09
C VAL A 44 -15.10 7.01 -15.98
N ILE A 45 -15.51 5.74 -15.93
CA ILE A 45 -14.89 4.68 -16.71
C ILE A 45 -15.96 3.69 -17.18
N PRO A 46 -16.11 3.51 -18.49
CA PRO A 46 -16.96 2.44 -19.03
C PRO A 46 -16.29 1.07 -18.80
N ASP A 47 -17.09 0.06 -18.50
CA ASP A 47 -16.71 -1.36 -18.49
C ASP A 47 -15.60 -1.78 -17.51
N PHE A 48 -15.60 -1.25 -16.30
CA PHE A 48 -14.75 -1.82 -15.26
C PHE A 48 -15.24 -3.19 -14.82
N SER A 49 -14.32 -4.14 -14.81
CA SER A 49 -14.57 -5.41 -14.15
C SER A 49 -14.53 -5.24 -12.66
N GLU A 50 -15.66 -5.36 -11.98
CA GLU A 50 -15.76 -5.34 -10.53
C GLU A 50 -15.08 -6.56 -9.86
N THR A 51 -14.68 -7.55 -10.66
CA THR A 51 -13.96 -8.73 -10.17
C THR A 51 -12.45 -8.51 -10.01
N VAL A 52 -11.93 -7.36 -10.48
CA VAL A 52 -10.50 -7.04 -10.31
C VAL A 52 -10.19 -6.78 -8.84
N LEU A 53 -9.26 -7.56 -8.31
CA LEU A 53 -8.81 -7.42 -6.92
C LEU A 53 -8.11 -6.08 -6.71
N PRO A 54 -8.45 -5.34 -5.64
CA PRO A 54 -7.80 -4.10 -5.28
C PRO A 54 -6.28 -4.27 -5.06
N LEU A 55 -5.53 -3.20 -5.21
CA LEU A 55 -4.10 -3.15 -4.95
C LEU A 55 -3.85 -2.43 -3.63
N ASN A 56 -3.21 -3.09 -2.68
CA ASN A 56 -2.73 -2.40 -1.49
C ASN A 56 -1.58 -1.47 -1.87
N THR A 57 -1.74 -0.19 -1.57
CA THR A 57 -0.85 0.89 -1.97
C THR A 57 0.11 1.32 -0.86
N ALA A 58 0.26 0.53 0.21
CA ALA A 58 1.28 0.77 1.24
C ALA A 58 2.71 0.86 0.65
N PHE A 59 2.93 0.18 -0.46
CA PHE A 59 3.98 0.47 -1.42
C PHE A 59 3.34 0.66 -2.79
N LEU A 60 3.62 1.79 -3.44
CA LEU A 60 3.16 2.07 -4.79
C LEU A 60 4.24 2.74 -5.63
N TYR A 61 4.59 2.10 -6.72
CA TYR A 61 5.30 2.72 -7.83
C TYR A 61 4.39 2.72 -9.06
N VAL A 62 4.25 3.88 -9.68
CA VAL A 62 3.57 4.05 -10.96
C VAL A 62 4.59 4.62 -11.93
N PRO A 63 4.84 3.96 -13.07
CA PRO A 63 5.75 4.48 -14.07
C PRO A 63 5.24 5.81 -14.65
N ASP A 64 6.15 6.67 -15.08
CA ASP A 64 5.82 7.98 -15.65
C ASP A 64 5.49 7.84 -17.14
N ASN A 65 4.31 7.31 -17.42
CA ASN A 65 3.80 7.03 -18.74
C ASN A 65 2.31 7.39 -18.87
N ASP A 66 1.70 7.04 -19.98
CA ASP A 66 0.29 7.34 -20.28
C ASP A 66 -0.68 6.78 -19.23
N PHE A 67 -0.35 5.65 -18.61
CA PHE A 67 -1.16 5.08 -17.53
C PHE A 67 -1.30 6.04 -16.36
N LYS A 68 -0.20 6.67 -15.92
CA LYS A 68 -0.22 7.63 -14.81
C LYS A 68 -1.21 8.77 -15.07
N ASN A 69 -1.17 9.33 -16.28
CA ASN A 69 -2.07 10.41 -16.69
C ASN A 69 -3.52 9.92 -16.74
N PHE A 70 -3.75 8.74 -17.30
CA PHE A 70 -5.08 8.13 -17.36
C PHE A 70 -5.63 7.90 -15.95
N TYR A 71 -4.93 7.17 -15.09
CA TYR A 71 -5.37 6.89 -13.73
C TYR A 71 -5.63 8.18 -12.93
N THR A 72 -4.71 9.13 -12.98
CA THR A 72 -4.87 10.41 -12.27
C THR A 72 -6.12 11.16 -12.72
N SER A 73 -6.39 11.19 -14.02
CA SER A 73 -7.61 11.83 -14.56
C SER A 73 -8.87 11.15 -14.05
N GLN A 74 -8.89 9.83 -13.99
CA GLN A 74 -10.02 9.02 -13.52
C GLN A 74 -10.26 9.24 -12.02
N ALA A 75 -9.21 9.15 -11.21
CA ALA A 75 -9.29 9.36 -9.77
C ALA A 75 -9.78 10.77 -9.42
N ILE A 76 -9.28 11.81 -10.09
CA ILE A 76 -9.74 13.18 -9.88
C ILE A 76 -11.21 13.35 -10.32
N ALA A 77 -11.61 12.77 -11.44
CA ALA A 77 -12.99 12.86 -11.92
C ALA A 77 -13.95 12.13 -10.95
N PHE A 78 -13.57 10.96 -10.45
CA PHE A 78 -14.30 10.24 -9.41
C PHE A 78 -14.46 11.09 -8.14
N MET A 79 -13.38 11.62 -7.60
CA MET A 79 -13.41 12.44 -6.39
C MET A 79 -14.26 13.72 -6.54
N LYS A 80 -14.27 14.31 -7.74
CA LYS A 80 -15.10 15.50 -8.04
C LYS A 80 -16.59 15.15 -8.23
N SER A 81 -16.90 13.94 -8.66
CA SER A 81 -18.28 13.50 -8.89
C SER A 81 -18.91 12.86 -7.66
N ALA A 82 -18.10 12.51 -6.67
CA ALA A 82 -18.55 11.95 -5.42
C ALA A 82 -19.53 12.93 -4.73
N VAL A 83 -20.73 12.45 -4.45
CA VAL A 83 -21.71 13.21 -3.68
C VAL A 83 -21.27 13.21 -2.22
N ASP A 84 -21.58 14.27 -1.48
CA ASP A 84 -21.31 14.36 -0.04
C ASP A 84 -21.67 13.05 0.65
N CYS A 85 -20.68 12.39 1.19
CA CYS A 85 -20.79 11.15 1.90
C CYS A 85 -20.01 11.28 3.21
N ASP A 86 -20.61 10.80 4.28
CA ASP A 86 -19.97 10.84 5.60
C ASP A 86 -18.80 9.85 5.73
N ASP A 87 -18.59 8.98 4.73
CA ASP A 87 -17.56 7.94 4.73
C ASP A 87 -16.41 8.25 3.75
N TYR A 88 -15.64 9.28 4.04
CA TYR A 88 -14.46 9.66 3.25
C TYR A 88 -13.44 8.54 3.09
N LEU A 89 -13.34 7.64 4.06
CA LEU A 89 -12.39 6.53 4.01
C LEU A 89 -12.69 5.61 2.83
N LYS A 90 -13.95 5.27 2.62
CA LYS A 90 -14.36 4.41 1.50
C LYS A 90 -14.06 5.06 0.15
N TYR A 91 -14.30 6.37 0.01
CA TYR A 91 -13.94 7.10 -1.21
C TYR A 91 -12.45 7.09 -1.49
N MET A 92 -11.66 7.38 -0.45
CA MET A 92 -10.21 7.41 -0.58
C MET A 92 -9.66 6.04 -0.95
N VAL A 93 -10.06 5.00 -0.22
CA VAL A 93 -9.59 3.62 -0.47
C VAL A 93 -10.04 3.12 -1.84
N PHE A 94 -11.27 3.45 -2.26
CA PHE A 94 -11.74 3.10 -3.60
C PHE A 94 -10.89 3.76 -4.68
N ALA A 95 -10.69 5.08 -4.60
CA ALA A 95 -9.93 5.83 -5.59
C ALA A 95 -8.46 5.38 -5.66
N GLU A 96 -7.86 5.14 -4.51
CA GLU A 96 -6.44 4.81 -4.40
C GLU A 96 -6.12 3.35 -4.74
N GLN A 97 -6.94 2.41 -4.30
CA GLN A 97 -6.62 0.98 -4.35
C GLN A 97 -7.43 0.24 -5.40
N ARG A 98 -8.77 0.38 -5.37
CA ARG A 98 -9.64 -0.36 -6.29
C ARG A 98 -9.62 0.24 -7.68
N MET A 99 -9.80 1.55 -7.81
CA MET A 99 -9.77 2.23 -9.10
C MET A 99 -8.41 2.11 -9.80
N LEU A 100 -7.30 2.17 -9.04
CA LEU A 100 -5.97 1.92 -9.59
C LEU A 100 -5.89 0.55 -10.26
N ALA A 101 -6.36 -0.49 -9.57
CA ALA A 101 -6.39 -1.86 -10.11
C ALA A 101 -7.28 -1.98 -11.35
N MET A 102 -8.45 -1.35 -11.31
CA MET A 102 -9.40 -1.34 -12.42
C MET A 102 -8.84 -0.60 -13.63
N CYS A 103 -8.19 0.55 -13.43
CA CYS A 103 -7.49 1.29 -14.47
C CYS A 103 -6.36 0.46 -15.11
N ALA A 104 -5.56 -0.21 -14.29
CA ALA A 104 -4.49 -1.07 -14.77
C ALA A 104 -5.02 -2.24 -15.61
N ASN A 105 -6.11 -2.85 -15.18
CA ASN A 105 -6.78 -3.91 -15.94
C ASN A 105 -7.36 -3.39 -17.26
N PHE A 106 -8.02 -2.23 -17.23
CA PHE A 106 -8.60 -1.63 -18.44
C PHE A 106 -7.54 -1.29 -19.50
N THR A 107 -6.44 -0.70 -19.07
CA THR A 107 -5.32 -0.32 -19.96
C THR A 107 -4.37 -1.47 -20.25
N GLN A 108 -4.60 -2.65 -19.67
CA GLN A 108 -3.69 -3.81 -19.73
C GLN A 108 -2.27 -3.49 -19.27
N THR A 109 -2.13 -2.53 -18.37
CA THR A 109 -0.84 -2.18 -17.77
C THR A 109 -0.39 -3.27 -16.80
N PRO A 110 0.83 -3.81 -16.95
CA PRO A 110 1.34 -4.84 -16.06
C PRO A 110 1.39 -4.39 -14.61
N VAL A 111 1.03 -5.28 -13.69
CA VAL A 111 1.08 -5.05 -12.25
C VAL A 111 1.86 -6.16 -11.58
N LYS A 112 2.91 -5.78 -10.87
CA LYS A 112 3.69 -6.63 -9.98
C LYS A 112 3.34 -6.36 -8.54
N THR A 113 3.23 -7.41 -7.73
CA THR A 113 3.09 -7.29 -6.28
C THR A 113 4.36 -7.76 -5.57
N LEU A 114 4.69 -7.10 -4.46
CA LEU A 114 5.91 -7.39 -3.69
C LEU A 114 5.71 -8.48 -2.66
N LEU A 115 4.48 -8.61 -2.17
CA LEU A 115 4.10 -9.57 -1.13
C LEU A 115 2.92 -10.41 -1.61
N ASP A 116 2.95 -11.69 -1.25
CA ASP A 116 1.74 -12.48 -1.15
C ASP A 116 1.07 -12.19 0.19
N LYS A 117 -0.25 -12.30 0.26
CA LYS A 117 -1.03 -11.98 1.46
C LYS A 117 -0.53 -12.71 2.72
N ASP A 118 -0.03 -13.92 2.56
CA ASP A 118 0.45 -14.78 3.65
C ASP A 118 1.89 -14.47 4.08
N SER A 119 2.62 -13.63 3.34
CA SER A 119 4.03 -13.32 3.63
C SER A 119 4.23 -12.13 4.57
N LEU A 120 3.23 -11.78 5.38
CA LEU A 120 3.30 -10.74 6.42
C LEU A 120 4.18 -11.12 7.62
N HIS A 121 4.91 -12.25 7.54
CA HIS A 121 5.80 -12.72 8.60
C HIS A 121 7.16 -12.02 8.53
N PHE A 122 7.19 -10.92 9.21
CA PHE A 122 8.41 -10.14 9.29
C PHE A 122 9.33 -10.62 10.43
N PRO A 123 10.56 -10.26 10.38
CA PRO A 123 11.35 -9.57 9.34
C PRO A 123 12.00 -10.55 8.35
N GLN A 124 11.32 -11.62 7.98
CA GLN A 124 11.87 -12.76 7.26
C GLN A 124 11.85 -12.60 5.74
N SER A 125 10.94 -11.79 5.22
CA SER A 125 10.83 -11.50 3.79
C SER A 125 11.67 -10.28 3.38
N ASP A 126 11.83 -10.07 2.08
CA ASP A 126 12.44 -8.86 1.52
C ASP A 126 11.61 -7.59 1.77
N PHE A 127 10.38 -7.78 2.15
CA PHE A 127 9.42 -6.73 2.47
C PHE A 127 8.66 -7.08 3.75
N THR A 128 8.23 -6.08 4.48
CA THR A 128 7.38 -6.25 5.66
C THR A 128 6.27 -5.22 5.62
N HIS A 129 5.03 -5.66 5.72
CA HIS A 129 3.88 -4.79 5.86
C HIS A 129 3.21 -5.05 7.21
N LEU A 130 3.16 -4.04 8.07
CA LEU A 130 2.65 -4.15 9.44
C LEU A 130 1.12 -4.03 9.52
N TRP A 131 0.42 -4.10 8.41
CA TRP A 131 -1.01 -3.83 8.30
C TRP A 131 -1.85 -4.41 9.45
N GLY A 132 -1.86 -5.71 9.66
CA GLY A 132 -2.64 -6.35 10.71
C GLY A 132 -1.97 -6.33 12.10
N ALA A 133 -0.68 -6.01 12.18
CA ALA A 133 0.08 -6.05 13.42
C ALA A 133 0.13 -4.70 14.16
N LYS A 134 -0.24 -3.60 13.51
CA LYS A 134 -0.15 -2.25 14.11
C LYS A 134 -0.91 -2.13 15.43
N GLN A 135 -2.17 -2.57 15.45
CA GLN A 135 -2.98 -2.48 16.66
C GLN A 135 -2.45 -3.40 17.76
N ALA A 136 -2.10 -4.63 17.42
CA ALA A 136 -1.53 -5.57 18.38
C ALA A 136 -0.24 -5.02 19.03
N MET A 137 0.62 -4.35 18.24
CA MET A 137 1.84 -3.71 18.77
C MET A 137 1.57 -2.43 19.57
N ARG A 138 0.47 -1.72 19.31
CA ARG A 138 0.04 -0.59 20.15
C ARG A 138 -0.40 -1.06 21.53
N ASP A 139 -1.14 -2.17 21.56
CA ASP A 139 -1.75 -2.70 22.78
C ASP A 139 -0.78 -3.58 23.58
N ASN A 140 0.28 -4.10 22.96
CA ASN A 140 1.27 -4.98 23.58
C ASN A 140 2.70 -4.45 23.41
N SER A 141 3.22 -3.83 24.46
CA SER A 141 4.57 -3.26 24.46
C SER A 141 5.68 -4.31 24.30
N ALA A 142 5.47 -5.53 24.79
CA ALA A 142 6.45 -6.60 24.67
C ALA A 142 6.55 -7.08 23.21
N LEU A 143 5.42 -7.22 22.52
CA LEU A 143 5.39 -7.55 21.09
C LEU A 143 6.09 -6.46 20.27
N ARG A 144 5.82 -5.20 20.58
CA ARG A 144 6.49 -4.07 19.92
C ARG A 144 7.99 -4.07 20.15
N ALA A 145 8.43 -4.33 21.39
CA ALA A 145 9.85 -4.38 21.73
C ALA A 145 10.56 -5.52 20.99
N ASP A 146 9.97 -6.71 20.95
CA ASP A 146 10.50 -7.87 20.21
C ASP A 146 10.64 -7.56 18.72
N PHE A 147 9.64 -6.93 18.13
CA PHE A 147 9.70 -6.48 16.74
C PHE A 147 10.86 -5.53 16.48
N VAL A 148 11.00 -4.51 17.31
CA VAL A 148 12.07 -3.50 17.19
C VAL A 148 13.45 -4.17 17.29
N GLU A 149 13.65 -5.09 18.22
CA GLU A 149 14.92 -5.81 18.36
C GLU A 149 15.22 -6.70 17.15
N LYS A 150 14.21 -7.37 16.58
CA LYS A 150 14.37 -8.14 15.34
C LYS A 150 14.75 -7.23 14.14
N CYS A 151 14.15 -6.05 14.03
CA CYS A 151 14.53 -5.08 13.01
C CYS A 151 15.98 -4.59 13.19
N LYS A 152 16.38 -4.25 14.43
CA LYS A 152 17.75 -3.85 14.73
C LYS A 152 18.76 -4.94 14.40
N ALA A 153 18.47 -6.18 14.80
CA ALA A 153 19.32 -7.32 14.49
C ALA A 153 19.48 -7.51 12.97
N ARG A 154 18.40 -7.35 12.22
CA ARG A 154 18.44 -7.43 10.75
C ARG A 154 19.26 -6.30 10.14
N ILE A 155 19.09 -5.06 10.59
CA ILE A 155 19.90 -3.92 10.11
C ILE A 155 21.38 -4.19 10.34
N ASN A 156 21.75 -4.62 11.54
CA ASN A 156 23.16 -4.90 11.87
C ASN A 156 23.76 -6.03 11.02
N ARG A 157 22.95 -7.04 10.66
CA ARG A 157 23.39 -8.17 9.86
C ARG A 157 23.47 -7.86 8.36
N ASP A 158 22.41 -7.28 7.80
CA ASP A 158 22.23 -7.14 6.36
C ASP A 158 22.65 -5.77 5.82
N PHE A 159 22.73 -4.75 6.71
CA PHE A 159 23.02 -3.35 6.38
C PHE A 159 23.95 -2.72 7.43
N PRO A 160 25.14 -3.30 7.66
CA PRO A 160 26.04 -2.88 8.74
C PRO A 160 26.48 -1.40 8.65
N GLU A 161 26.50 -0.82 7.46
CA GLU A 161 26.79 0.59 7.21
C GLU A 161 25.78 1.54 7.87
N TYR A 162 24.57 1.06 8.21
CA TYR A 162 23.52 1.85 8.89
C TYR A 162 23.44 1.57 10.41
N SER A 163 24.28 0.72 10.98
CA SER A 163 24.25 0.37 12.40
C SER A 163 24.40 1.60 13.33
N TYR A 164 25.07 2.64 12.86
CA TYR A 164 25.24 3.90 13.61
C TYR A 164 23.87 4.57 13.93
N ILE A 165 22.83 4.33 13.12
CA ILE A 165 21.48 4.88 13.36
C ILE A 165 20.91 4.27 14.65
N ILE A 166 21.13 2.97 14.86
CA ILE A 166 20.66 2.25 16.06
C ILE A 166 21.31 2.82 17.31
N GLU A 167 22.61 3.09 17.27
CA GLU A 167 23.33 3.68 18.40
C GLU A 167 22.84 5.10 18.72
N ARG A 168 22.53 5.90 17.70
CA ARG A 168 21.95 7.24 17.89
C ARG A 168 20.57 7.19 18.53
N ILE A 169 19.71 6.23 18.14
CA ILE A 169 18.38 6.04 18.73
C ILE A 169 18.51 5.67 20.21
N LYS A 170 19.40 4.74 20.57
CA LYS A 170 19.67 4.36 21.97
C LYS A 170 20.11 5.55 22.79
N ALA A 171 21.04 6.35 22.26
CA ALA A 171 21.53 7.54 22.94
C ALA A 171 20.46 8.61 23.16
N ALA A 172 19.48 8.73 22.23
CA ALA A 172 18.36 9.66 22.37
C ALA A 172 17.30 9.18 23.37
N SER A 173 17.12 7.86 23.51
CA SER A 173 16.13 7.26 24.43
C SER A 173 16.58 7.26 25.89
N ASN A 174 17.86 7.52 26.15
CA ASN A 174 18.46 7.59 27.50
C ASN A 174 18.54 9.02 28.05
N LYS A 175 18.00 9.99 27.35
CA LYS A 175 17.85 11.39 27.78
C LYS A 175 16.42 11.69 28.19
#